data_d068b07ae46df53808dfe3978fc8d70c
#
_entry.id   d068b07ae46df53808dfe3978fc8d70c
#
_cell.length_a   1.000
_cell.length_b   1.000
_cell.length_c   1.000
_cell.angle_alpha   90.00
_cell.angle_beta   90.00
_cell.angle_gamma   90.00
#
_symmetry.space_group_name_H-M   'P 1'
#
loop_
_entity.id
_entity.type
_entity.pdbx_description
1 polymer ?
#
loop_
_entity_poly.entity_id
_entity_poly.type
_entity_poly.pdbx_seq_one_letter_code
_entity_poly.pdbx_strand_id
1 'polypeptide(L)'
;TYRGLVQVGKRATGAKNFTACDSLMMGDQCSAITIPYIDSKTRKSTCNHEATTSKIDEDQLFYMRARGINEEDATNLLVSGFCKEVFQKLPMEFAVEANKLLEVSMEGSVG
;
A
#
# COMPACT_ATOMS: atom_id res chain seq x y z
N THR A 1 -10.49 2.45 3.79
CA THR A 1 -10.62 1.49 4.91
C THR A 1 -10.24 0.10 4.45
N TYR A 2 -9.25 -0.50 5.11
CA TYR A 2 -8.89 -1.92 4.94
C TYR A 2 -9.59 -2.76 6.01
N ARG A 3 -10.22 -3.86 5.60
CA ARG A 3 -10.79 -4.87 6.49
C ARG A 3 -10.20 -6.24 6.12
N GLY A 4 -9.44 -6.83 7.02
CA GLY A 4 -8.79 -8.13 6.80
C GLY A 4 -9.28 -9.17 7.78
N LEU A 5 -9.57 -10.39 7.28
CA LEU A 5 -9.86 -11.56 8.10
C LEU A 5 -8.76 -12.59 7.90
N VAL A 6 -8.10 -12.97 8.98
CA VAL A 6 -7.18 -14.11 9.04
C VAL A 6 -7.84 -15.19 9.89
N GLN A 7 -8.09 -16.36 9.31
CA GLN A 7 -8.68 -17.49 10.01
C GLN A 7 -7.73 -18.67 10.04
N VAL A 8 -7.38 -19.12 11.24
CA VAL A 8 -6.50 -20.30 11.45
C VAL A 8 -7.34 -21.45 12.01
N GLY A 9 -7.44 -22.53 11.26
CA GLY A 9 -8.21 -23.70 11.62
C GLY A 9 -7.57 -24.51 12.77
N LYS A 10 -8.35 -25.35 13.45
CA LYS A 10 -7.92 -26.16 14.60
C LYS A 10 -6.72 -27.09 14.28
N ARG A 11 -6.60 -27.56 13.03
CA ARG A 11 -5.55 -28.48 12.60
C ARG A 11 -4.30 -27.80 12.04
N ALA A 12 -4.32 -26.47 11.90
CA ALA A 12 -3.24 -25.69 11.32
C ALA A 12 -2.16 -25.39 12.39
N THR A 13 -1.55 -26.45 12.94
CA THR A 13 -0.49 -26.33 13.94
C THR A 13 0.78 -25.78 13.29
N GLY A 14 1.38 -24.78 13.91
CA GLY A 14 2.59 -24.11 13.39
C GLY A 14 2.31 -23.11 12.27
N ALA A 15 1.05 -22.80 11.98
CA ALA A 15 0.70 -21.78 11.00
C ALA A 15 1.28 -20.42 11.39
N LYS A 16 1.84 -19.74 10.41
CA LYS A 16 2.35 -18.36 10.54
C LYS A 16 1.65 -17.48 9.53
N ASN A 17 1.13 -16.36 9.98
CA ASN A 17 0.60 -15.31 9.12
C ASN A 17 1.29 -13.99 9.44
N PHE A 18 1.67 -13.29 8.40
CA PHE A 18 2.13 -11.92 8.48
C PHE A 18 1.30 -11.09 7.49
N THR A 19 0.65 -10.06 7.99
CA THR A 19 -0.12 -9.11 7.17
C THR A 19 0.45 -7.73 7.41
N ALA A 20 0.86 -7.07 6.34
CA ALA A 20 1.24 -5.67 6.34
C ALA A 20 0.21 -4.83 5.58
N CYS A 21 -0.16 -3.70 6.12
CA CYS A 21 -1.07 -2.75 5.51
C CYS A 21 -0.43 -1.37 5.50
N ASP A 22 0.14 -0.99 4.36
CA ASP A 22 0.76 0.30 4.18
C ASP A 22 -0.19 1.24 3.45
N SER A 23 -0.37 2.44 3.99
CA SER A 23 -1.25 3.47 3.44
C SER A 23 -0.46 4.72 3.11
N LEU A 24 -0.60 5.18 1.88
CA LEU A 24 -0.07 6.48 1.44
C LEU A 24 -1.23 7.45 1.27
N MET A 25 -1.20 8.54 2.04
CA MET A 25 -2.22 9.56 1.98
C MET A 25 -1.79 10.73 1.09
N MET A 26 -2.71 11.15 0.22
CA MET A 26 -2.56 12.31 -0.65
C MET A 26 -3.67 13.30 -0.35
N GLY A 27 -3.29 14.57 -0.12
CA GLY A 27 -4.22 15.63 0.24
C GLY A 27 -4.59 15.67 1.72
N ASP A 28 -5.38 16.68 2.11
CA ASP A 28 -5.61 17.02 3.52
C ASP A 28 -6.89 16.43 4.10
N GLN A 29 -7.79 15.94 3.25
CA GLN A 29 -9.09 15.41 3.68
C GLN A 29 -9.18 13.88 3.61
N CYS A 30 -8.05 13.19 3.44
CA CYS A 30 -8.00 11.75 3.40
C CYS A 30 -7.79 11.13 4.79
N SER A 31 -8.29 9.90 4.96
CA SER A 31 -8.06 9.12 6.18
C SER A 31 -7.82 7.65 5.85
N ALA A 32 -6.95 7.01 6.62
CA ALA A 32 -6.69 5.59 6.53
C ALA A 32 -7.19 4.87 7.79
N ILE A 33 -8.01 3.84 7.62
CA ILE A 33 -8.56 3.04 8.70
C ILE A 33 -8.26 1.58 8.43
N THR A 34 -7.63 0.90 9.38
CA THR A 34 -7.32 -0.52 9.30
C THR A 34 -8.06 -1.28 10.39
N ILE A 35 -8.85 -2.28 9.98
CA ILE A 35 -9.66 -3.11 10.88
C ILE A 35 -9.26 -4.57 10.68
N PRO A 36 -8.21 -5.05 11.38
CA PRO A 36 -7.84 -6.44 11.34
C PRO A 36 -8.78 -7.28 12.21
N TYR A 37 -9.11 -8.46 11.73
CA TYR A 37 -9.80 -9.50 12.51
C TYR A 37 -9.01 -10.81 12.41
N ILE A 38 -8.59 -11.36 13.56
CA ILE A 38 -7.81 -12.59 13.63
C ILE A 38 -8.60 -13.62 14.45
N ASP A 39 -9.04 -14.70 13.79
CA ASP A 39 -9.69 -15.85 14.43
C ASP A 39 -8.75 -17.06 14.39
N SER A 40 -8.06 -17.32 15.49
CA SER A 40 -7.22 -18.50 15.63
C SER A 40 -7.85 -19.55 16.53
N LYS A 41 -8.09 -20.74 15.94
CA LYS A 41 -8.64 -21.90 16.65
C LYS A 41 -7.56 -22.86 17.17
N THR A 42 -6.29 -22.47 17.11
CA THR A 42 -5.16 -23.21 17.66
C THR A 42 -4.21 -22.29 18.43
N ARG A 43 -3.67 -22.75 19.55
CA ARG A 43 -2.67 -22.00 20.33
C ARG A 43 -1.25 -22.08 19.73
N LYS A 44 -1.05 -22.94 18.73
CA LYS A 44 0.24 -23.16 18.06
C LYS A 44 0.29 -22.44 16.71
N SER A 45 -0.16 -21.19 16.66
CA SER A 45 -0.05 -20.33 15.48
C SER A 45 0.46 -18.96 15.87
N THR A 46 1.09 -18.30 14.93
CA THR A 46 1.55 -16.91 15.07
C THR A 46 0.89 -16.08 13.98
N CYS A 47 0.18 -15.02 14.38
CA CYS A 47 -0.43 -14.08 13.47
C CYS A 47 0.04 -12.68 13.84
N ASN A 48 0.72 -12.02 12.92
CA ASN A 48 1.18 -10.65 13.06
C ASN A 48 0.43 -9.77 12.08
N HIS A 49 -0.01 -8.63 12.57
CA HIS A 49 -0.58 -7.57 11.74
C HIS A 49 0.17 -6.27 12.01
N GLU A 50 0.62 -5.65 10.95
CA GLU A 50 1.34 -4.40 10.98
C GLU A 50 0.61 -3.40 10.10
N ALA A 51 0.48 -2.17 10.56
CA ALA A 51 -0.15 -1.11 9.78
C ALA A 51 0.69 0.16 9.88
N THR A 52 1.04 0.71 8.73
CA THR A 52 1.72 1.99 8.62
C THR A 52 0.88 2.97 7.83
N THR A 53 0.98 4.23 8.16
CA THR A 53 0.34 5.32 7.43
C THR A 53 1.34 6.44 7.23
N SER A 54 1.56 6.80 5.99
CA SER A 54 2.43 7.91 5.60
C SER A 54 1.65 8.91 4.76
N LYS A 55 2.08 10.15 4.79
CA LYS A 55 1.64 11.22 3.88
C LYS A 55 2.77 11.49 2.89
N ILE A 56 2.42 11.96 1.69
CA ILE A 56 3.44 12.43 0.75
C ILE A 56 4.23 13.55 1.42
N ASP A 57 5.55 13.41 1.40
CA ASP A 57 6.47 14.35 2.01
C ASP A 57 6.61 15.61 1.15
N GLU A 58 6.27 16.74 1.71
CA GLU A 58 6.36 18.04 1.04
C GLU A 58 7.81 18.41 0.70
N ASP A 59 8.79 17.99 1.50
CA ASP A 59 10.20 18.22 1.23
C ASP A 59 10.67 17.42 0.02
N GLN A 60 10.18 16.19 -0.15
CA GLN A 60 10.45 15.39 -1.34
C GLN A 60 9.83 16.02 -2.59
N LEU A 61 8.60 16.46 -2.52
CA LEU A 61 7.94 17.17 -3.63
C LEU A 61 8.71 18.45 -3.99
N PHE A 62 9.08 19.24 -2.99
CA PHE A 62 9.88 20.46 -3.20
C PHE A 62 11.22 20.15 -3.88
N TYR A 63 11.93 19.11 -3.44
CA TYR A 63 13.19 18.70 -4.02
C TYR A 63 13.05 18.29 -5.50
N MET A 64 12.00 17.53 -5.83
CA MET A 64 11.74 17.12 -7.21
C MET A 64 11.36 18.30 -8.10
N ARG A 65 10.55 19.23 -7.59
CA ARG A 65 10.17 20.47 -8.29
C ARG A 65 11.39 21.38 -8.51
N ALA A 66 12.28 21.48 -7.55
CA ALA A 66 13.54 22.23 -7.68
C ALA A 66 14.45 21.66 -8.78
N ARG A 67 14.26 20.41 -9.17
CA ARG A 67 14.95 19.75 -10.29
C ARG A 67 14.19 19.84 -11.62
N GLY A 68 13.10 20.58 -11.66
CA GLY A 68 12.34 20.83 -12.89
C GLY A 68 11.24 19.80 -13.18
N ILE A 69 10.95 18.88 -12.24
CA ILE A 69 9.83 17.95 -12.35
C ILE A 69 8.58 18.70 -11.89
N ASN A 70 7.50 18.69 -12.70
CA ASN A 70 6.24 19.31 -12.29
C ASN A 70 5.60 18.53 -11.13
N GLU A 71 4.62 19.11 -10.45
CA GLU A 71 4.03 18.54 -9.25
C GLU A 71 3.25 17.25 -9.52
N GLU A 72 2.58 17.18 -10.65
CA GLU A 72 1.83 16.00 -11.08
C GLU A 72 2.77 14.82 -11.34
N ASP A 73 3.82 15.02 -12.12
CA ASP A 73 4.83 13.98 -12.38
C ASP A 73 5.57 13.57 -11.11
N ALA A 74 5.89 14.52 -10.22
CA ALA A 74 6.52 14.22 -8.94
C ALA A 74 5.62 13.33 -8.06
N THR A 75 4.35 13.66 -7.97
CA THR A 75 3.37 12.87 -7.22
C THR A 75 3.22 11.46 -7.82
N ASN A 76 3.11 11.36 -9.14
CA ASN A 76 3.01 10.08 -9.85
C ASN A 76 4.24 9.20 -9.60
N LEU A 77 5.44 9.78 -9.58
CA LEU A 77 6.68 9.06 -9.29
C LEU A 77 6.70 8.52 -7.84
N LEU A 78 6.25 9.31 -6.86
CA LEU A 78 6.18 8.89 -5.46
C LEU A 78 5.18 7.77 -5.25
N VAL A 79 4.00 7.86 -5.86
CA VAL A 79 2.96 6.83 -5.77
C VAL A 79 3.40 5.54 -6.47
N SER A 80 4.01 5.65 -7.65
CA SER A 80 4.57 4.50 -8.38
C SER A 80 5.68 3.81 -7.58
N GLY A 81 6.53 4.59 -6.91
CA GLY A 81 7.55 4.09 -6.01
C GLY A 81 6.99 3.32 -4.83
N PHE A 82 5.91 3.83 -4.23
CA PHE A 82 5.20 3.16 -3.13
C PHE A 82 4.59 1.82 -3.55
N CYS A 83 4.02 1.74 -4.75
CA CYS A 83 3.40 0.52 -5.28
C CYS A 83 4.42 -0.49 -5.82
N LYS A 84 5.67 -0.10 -6.03
CA LYS A 84 6.69 -0.90 -6.73
C LYS A 84 6.89 -2.29 -6.14
N GLU A 85 6.95 -2.42 -4.82
CA GLU A 85 7.17 -3.72 -4.16
C GLU A 85 6.05 -4.72 -4.44
N VAL A 86 4.81 -4.24 -4.53
CA VAL A 86 3.65 -5.07 -4.86
C VAL A 86 3.70 -5.48 -6.33
N PHE A 87 3.96 -4.54 -7.21
CA PHE A 87 4.00 -4.79 -8.65
C PHE A 87 5.12 -5.76 -9.04
N GLN A 88 6.27 -5.71 -8.37
CA GLN A 88 7.38 -6.66 -8.61
C GLN A 88 7.05 -8.11 -8.24
N LYS A 89 6.04 -8.34 -7.42
CA LYS A 89 5.57 -9.69 -7.04
C LYS A 89 4.51 -10.25 -7.99
N LEU A 90 3.98 -9.42 -8.88
CA LEU A 90 3.01 -9.85 -9.89
C LEU A 90 3.71 -10.51 -11.09
N PRO A 91 3.05 -11.46 -11.78
CA PRO A 91 3.47 -11.87 -13.13
C PRO A 91 3.59 -10.65 -14.04
N MET A 92 4.55 -10.69 -14.96
CA MET A 92 4.94 -9.51 -15.77
C MET A 92 3.75 -8.87 -16.50
N GLU A 93 2.86 -9.68 -17.04
CA GLU A 93 1.68 -9.21 -17.79
C GLU A 93 0.77 -8.36 -16.89
N PHE A 94 0.52 -8.82 -15.66
CA PHE A 94 -0.29 -8.08 -14.68
C PHE A 94 0.43 -6.86 -14.12
N ALA A 95 1.75 -6.93 -13.95
CA ALA A 95 2.54 -5.80 -13.47
C ALA A 95 2.50 -4.62 -14.45
N VAL A 96 2.62 -4.91 -15.75
CA VAL A 96 2.54 -3.89 -16.82
C VAL A 96 1.16 -3.23 -16.84
N GLU A 97 0.10 -4.04 -16.77
CA GLU A 97 -1.27 -3.54 -16.78
C GLU A 97 -1.59 -2.73 -15.51
N ALA A 98 -1.15 -3.19 -14.34
CA ALA A 98 -1.32 -2.48 -13.08
C ALA A 98 -0.63 -1.12 -13.06
N ASN A 99 0.61 -1.03 -13.60
CA ASN A 99 1.29 0.25 -13.74
C ASN A 99 0.52 1.21 -14.65
N LYS A 100 0.04 0.72 -15.79
CA LYS A 100 -0.73 1.54 -16.74
C LYS A 100 -2.06 2.03 -16.13
N LEU A 101 -2.75 1.19 -15.39
CA LEU A 101 -3.97 1.57 -14.68
C LEU A 101 -3.69 2.60 -13.59
N LEU A 102 -2.55 2.48 -12.89
CA LEU A 102 -2.14 3.45 -11.89
C LEU A 102 -1.90 4.83 -12.53
N GLU A 103 -1.16 4.89 -13.63
CA GLU A 103 -0.93 6.13 -14.39
C GLU A 103 -2.25 6.81 -14.76
N VAL A 104 -3.17 6.06 -15.39
CA VAL A 104 -4.49 6.59 -15.79
C VAL A 104 -5.32 7.04 -14.58
N SER A 105 -5.24 6.32 -13.45
CA SER A 105 -5.96 6.70 -12.22
C SER A 105 -5.42 7.96 -11.56
N MET A 106 -4.16 8.29 -11.82
CA MET A 106 -3.50 9.46 -11.25
C MET A 106 -3.65 10.70 -12.14
N GLU A 107 -4.04 10.55 -13.42
CA GLU A 107 -4.34 11.68 -14.30
C GLU A 107 -5.47 12.54 -13.71
N GLY A 108 -5.15 13.80 -13.43
CA GLY A 108 -6.11 14.76 -12.84
C GLY A 108 -6.36 14.61 -11.34
N SER A 109 -5.56 13.80 -10.64
CA SER A 109 -5.69 13.63 -9.17
C SER A 109 -4.97 14.72 -8.36
N VAL A 110 -4.15 15.54 -9.03
CA VAL A 110 -3.47 16.70 -8.46
C VAL A 110 -4.22 17.94 -8.91
N GLY A 111 -5.27 18.28 -8.19
CA GLY A 111 -6.10 19.46 -8.43
C GLY A 111 -6.71 20.01 -7.17
#